data_7b6feb4dbcad4fe94fef009f22df065b
#
_entry.id   7b6feb4dbcad4fe94fef009f22df065b
#
_cell.length_a   1.000
_cell.length_b   1.000
_cell.length_c   1.000
_cell.angle_alpha   90.00
_cell.angle_beta   90.00
_cell.angle_gamma   90.00
#
_symmetry.space_group_name_H-M   'P 1'
#
loop_
_entity.id
_entity.type
_entity.pdbx_description
1 polymer ?
#
loop_
_entity_poly.entity_id
_entity_poly.type
_entity_poly.pdbx_seq_one_letter_code
_entity_poly.pdbx_strand_id
1 'polypeptide(L)'
;MMPAFVLDTSAVLTILNREEGLDAVLTLLERAKDDQDVLYLPYMALMELEYLLLRRVSPEETLAILALVRAWPVHVQESTEEWRHQAAMIKSQTPLSVADAWIASLALLHHAELVHKDPEYEHVPDLPMAKLPYKV
;
A
#
# COMPACT_ATOMS: atom_id res chain seq x y z
N MET A 1 16.34 14.56 3.67
CA MET A 1 14.92 14.13 3.65
C MET A 1 14.86 12.61 3.60
N MET A 2 14.05 12.02 4.45
CA MET A 2 13.90 10.57 4.45
C MET A 2 13.11 10.10 3.24
N PRO A 3 13.51 8.99 2.59
CA PRO A 3 12.68 8.37 1.57
C PRO A 3 11.32 8.00 2.13
N ALA A 4 10.29 8.17 1.32
CA ALA A 4 8.92 7.86 1.70
C ALA A 4 8.32 6.85 0.72
N PHE A 5 7.55 5.91 1.24
CA PHE A 5 6.91 4.85 0.47
C PHE A 5 5.46 4.69 0.91
N VAL A 6 4.62 4.35 -0.05
CA VAL A 6 3.23 3.94 0.22
C VAL A 6 3.13 2.46 -0.10
N LEU A 7 2.60 1.68 0.84
CA LEU A 7 2.42 0.25 0.63
C LEU A 7 1.03 -0.02 0.06
N ASP A 8 0.98 -0.58 -1.14
CA ASP A 8 -0.25 -1.15 -1.69
C ASP A 8 -0.59 -2.45 -0.94
N THR A 9 -1.84 -2.87 -1.00
CA THR A 9 -2.25 -4.14 -0.41
C THR A 9 -1.38 -5.30 -0.89
N SER A 10 -0.97 -5.29 -2.17
CA SER A 10 -0.10 -6.32 -2.73
C SER A 10 1.26 -6.39 -2.03
N ALA A 11 1.79 -5.26 -1.56
CA ALA A 11 3.04 -5.25 -0.79
C ALA A 11 2.85 -5.90 0.58
N VAL A 12 1.72 -5.61 1.24
CA VAL A 12 1.37 -6.25 2.53
C VAL A 12 1.24 -7.76 2.35
N LEU A 13 0.51 -8.18 1.32
CA LEU A 13 0.32 -9.62 1.02
C LEU A 13 1.63 -10.31 0.68
N THR A 14 2.59 -9.60 0.10
CA THR A 14 3.91 -10.16 -0.17
C THR A 14 4.58 -10.68 1.12
N ILE A 15 4.43 -9.94 2.22
CA ILE A 15 4.94 -10.38 3.51
C ILE A 15 4.09 -11.51 4.08
N LEU A 16 2.77 -11.33 4.11
CA LEU A 16 1.88 -12.30 4.75
C LEU A 16 1.89 -13.67 4.06
N ASN A 17 2.01 -13.67 2.73
CA ASN A 17 2.01 -14.90 1.92
C ASN A 17 3.42 -15.35 1.52
N ARG A 18 4.46 -14.65 1.97
CA ARG A 18 5.87 -14.94 1.66
C ARG A 18 6.10 -15.04 0.15
N GLU A 19 5.61 -14.05 -0.58
CA GLU A 19 5.67 -14.03 -2.04
C GLU A 19 7.02 -13.50 -2.55
N GLU A 20 7.25 -13.63 -3.84
CA GLU A 20 8.42 -13.05 -4.49
C GLU A 20 8.46 -11.54 -4.25
N GLY A 21 9.63 -11.01 -3.90
CA GLY A 21 9.79 -9.61 -3.49
C GLY A 21 9.78 -9.41 -1.98
N LEU A 22 9.62 -10.49 -1.20
CA LEU A 22 9.57 -10.44 0.26
C LEU A 22 10.76 -9.70 0.86
N ASP A 23 11.98 -9.99 0.40
CA ASP A 23 13.18 -9.38 0.97
C ASP A 23 13.18 -7.86 0.79
N ALA A 24 12.71 -7.38 -0.34
CA ALA A 24 12.65 -5.94 -0.60
C ALA A 24 11.69 -5.24 0.37
N VAL A 25 10.51 -5.82 0.62
CA VAL A 25 9.53 -5.23 1.53
C VAL A 25 10.01 -5.31 2.99
N LEU A 26 10.61 -6.45 3.38
CA LEU A 26 11.18 -6.58 4.73
C LEU A 26 12.28 -5.55 4.98
N THR A 27 13.11 -5.27 3.97
CA THR A 27 14.15 -4.24 4.09
C THR A 27 13.52 -2.87 4.36
N LEU A 28 12.41 -2.54 3.68
CA LEU A 28 11.71 -1.28 3.93
C LEU A 28 11.18 -1.20 5.37
N LEU A 29 10.61 -2.29 5.89
CA LEU A 29 10.13 -2.32 7.28
C LEU A 29 11.28 -2.12 8.27
N GLU A 30 12.43 -2.78 8.04
CA GLU A 30 13.59 -2.61 8.92
C GLU A 30 14.11 -1.18 8.89
N ARG A 31 14.19 -0.57 7.70
CA ARG A 31 14.65 0.82 7.58
C ARG A 31 13.68 1.78 8.26
N ALA A 32 12.37 1.53 8.14
CA ALA A 32 11.35 2.35 8.83
C ALA A 32 11.44 2.21 10.35
N LYS A 33 11.72 1.01 10.83
CA LYS A 33 11.92 0.76 12.26
C LYS A 33 13.09 1.56 12.81
N ASP A 34 14.14 1.74 12.01
CA ASP A 34 15.34 2.48 12.36
C ASP A 34 15.23 3.97 11.99
N ASP A 35 14.04 4.46 11.70
CA ASP A 35 13.75 5.84 11.32
C ASP A 35 14.52 6.34 10.09
N GLN A 36 14.87 5.42 9.17
CA GLN A 36 15.56 5.77 7.93
C GLN A 36 14.60 6.01 6.76
N ASP A 37 13.42 5.41 6.80
CA ASP A 37 12.38 5.57 5.80
C ASP A 37 11.05 5.87 6.49
N VAL A 38 10.11 6.48 5.74
CA VAL A 38 8.73 6.65 6.18
C VAL A 38 7.85 5.76 5.31
N LEU A 39 7.06 4.90 5.96
CA LEU A 39 6.11 4.03 5.26
C LEU A 39 4.69 4.45 5.60
N TYR A 40 3.89 4.70 4.56
CA TYR A 40 2.46 4.98 4.71
C TYR A 40 1.65 3.76 4.30
N LEU A 41 0.65 3.43 5.08
CA LEU A 41 -0.34 2.40 4.75
C LEU A 41 -1.69 3.10 4.61
N PRO A 42 -2.25 3.19 3.39
CA PRO A 42 -3.54 3.83 3.21
C PRO A 42 -4.63 3.07 3.97
N TYR A 43 -5.53 3.78 4.62
CA TYR A 43 -6.58 3.16 5.41
C TYR A 43 -7.41 2.15 4.60
N MET A 44 -7.69 2.45 3.34
CA MET A 44 -8.46 1.54 2.50
C MET A 44 -7.71 0.26 2.13
N ALA A 45 -6.38 0.26 2.22
CA ALA A 45 -5.62 -0.98 2.06
C ALA A 45 -5.95 -1.94 3.20
N LEU A 46 -6.22 -1.42 4.40
CA LEU A 46 -6.67 -2.27 5.52
C LEU A 46 -8.03 -2.89 5.24
N MET A 47 -8.97 -2.15 4.66
CA MET A 47 -10.28 -2.69 4.29
C MET A 47 -10.12 -3.77 3.22
N GLU A 48 -9.30 -3.50 2.21
CA GLU A 48 -9.05 -4.48 1.14
C GLU A 48 -8.39 -5.74 1.71
N LEU A 49 -7.39 -5.57 2.57
CA LEU A 49 -6.75 -6.69 3.24
C LEU A 49 -7.75 -7.48 4.08
N GLU A 50 -8.60 -6.79 4.82
CA GLU A 50 -9.58 -7.44 5.70
C GLU A 50 -10.55 -8.31 4.91
N TYR A 51 -11.14 -7.81 3.82
CA TYR A 51 -12.09 -8.61 3.07
C TYR A 51 -11.42 -9.82 2.37
N LEU A 52 -10.18 -9.65 1.92
CA LEU A 52 -9.44 -10.75 1.32
C LEU A 52 -9.14 -11.85 2.36
N LEU A 53 -8.79 -11.46 3.58
CA LEU A 53 -8.54 -12.41 4.67
C LEU A 53 -9.84 -13.11 5.10
N LEU A 54 -10.94 -12.37 5.20
CA LEU A 54 -12.24 -12.96 5.58
C LEU A 54 -12.70 -14.04 4.60
N ARG A 55 -12.22 -14.00 3.36
CA ARG A 55 -12.50 -15.02 2.35
C ARG A 55 -11.67 -16.30 2.52
N ARG A 56 -10.59 -16.24 3.32
CA ARG A 56 -9.60 -17.33 3.41
C ARG A 56 -9.46 -17.91 4.81
N VAL A 57 -9.65 -17.11 5.84
CA VAL A 57 -9.44 -17.52 7.23
C VAL A 57 -10.63 -17.06 8.07
N SER A 58 -10.64 -17.47 9.34
CA SER A 58 -11.73 -17.13 10.25
C SER A 58 -11.74 -15.61 10.58
N PRO A 59 -12.88 -15.08 11.05
CA PRO A 59 -12.91 -13.69 11.52
C PRO A 59 -11.90 -13.43 12.65
N GLU A 60 -11.68 -14.37 13.55
CA GLU A 60 -10.71 -14.23 14.63
C GLU A 60 -9.30 -14.16 14.11
N GLU A 61 -8.93 -15.01 13.17
CA GLU A 61 -7.60 -14.98 12.54
C GLU A 61 -7.41 -13.70 11.74
N THR A 62 -8.45 -13.24 11.06
CA THR A 62 -8.40 -11.97 10.32
C THR A 62 -8.06 -10.81 11.25
N LEU A 63 -8.74 -10.71 12.39
CA LEU A 63 -8.47 -9.64 13.36
C LEU A 63 -7.05 -9.72 13.91
N ALA A 64 -6.56 -10.93 14.18
CA ALA A 64 -5.19 -11.13 14.66
C ALA A 64 -4.15 -10.65 13.63
N ILE A 65 -4.36 -10.99 12.36
CA ILE A 65 -3.45 -10.56 11.28
C ILE A 65 -3.49 -9.06 11.11
N LEU A 66 -4.68 -8.44 11.13
CA LEU A 66 -4.79 -6.97 11.04
C LEU A 66 -4.06 -6.28 12.18
N ALA A 67 -4.14 -6.83 13.40
CA ALA A 67 -3.43 -6.28 14.54
C ALA A 67 -1.91 -6.34 14.34
N LEU A 68 -1.40 -7.42 13.76
CA LEU A 68 0.02 -7.56 13.45
C LEU A 68 0.45 -6.50 12.41
N VAL A 69 -0.33 -6.32 11.36
CA VAL A 69 -0.02 -5.32 10.32
C VAL A 69 0.00 -3.91 10.90
N ARG A 70 -0.97 -3.59 11.76
CA ARG A 70 -1.03 -2.26 12.39
C ARG A 70 0.12 -2.03 13.37
N ALA A 71 0.78 -3.08 13.84
CA ALA A 71 1.94 -2.98 14.71
C ALA A 71 3.26 -2.80 13.93
N TRP A 72 3.24 -2.93 12.62
CA TRP A 72 4.42 -2.65 11.79
C TRP A 72 4.80 -1.17 11.89
N PRO A 73 6.05 -0.81 11.55
CA PRO A 73 6.49 0.60 11.58
C PRO A 73 5.93 1.37 10.38
N VAL A 74 4.61 1.48 10.31
CA VAL A 74 3.88 2.16 9.24
C VAL A 74 2.96 3.22 9.83
N HIS A 75 2.73 4.29 9.06
CA HIS A 75 1.71 5.29 9.39
C HIS A 75 0.44 4.93 8.64
N VAL A 76 -0.60 4.53 9.37
CA VAL A 76 -1.92 4.30 8.77
C VAL A 76 -2.51 5.67 8.47
N GLN A 77 -2.69 5.96 7.18
CA GLN A 77 -3.14 7.27 6.73
C GLN A 77 -4.65 7.30 6.59
N GLU A 78 -5.29 8.17 7.39
CA GLU A 78 -6.72 8.43 7.32
C GLU A 78 -7.03 9.41 6.18
N SER A 79 -8.30 9.45 5.77
CA SER A 79 -8.74 10.31 4.67
C SER A 79 -8.71 11.80 5.03
N THR A 80 -8.43 12.62 4.02
CA THR A 80 -8.51 14.08 4.09
C THR A 80 -9.21 14.58 2.83
N GLU A 81 -9.67 15.84 2.85
CA GLU A 81 -10.29 16.45 1.68
C GLU A 81 -9.31 16.54 0.51
N GLU A 82 -8.06 16.89 0.79
CA GLU A 82 -7.04 16.99 -0.25
C GLU A 82 -6.79 15.63 -0.91
N TRP A 83 -6.68 14.58 -0.11
CA TRP A 83 -6.48 13.24 -0.63
C TRP A 83 -7.68 12.78 -1.45
N ARG A 84 -8.90 13.01 -0.96
CA ARG A 84 -10.12 12.67 -1.71
C ARG A 84 -10.13 13.34 -3.09
N HIS A 85 -9.82 14.63 -3.13
CA HIS A 85 -9.80 15.37 -4.40
C HIS A 85 -8.78 14.78 -5.39
N GLN A 86 -7.57 14.50 -4.91
CA GLN A 86 -6.53 13.93 -5.75
C GLN A 86 -6.93 12.55 -6.27
N ALA A 87 -7.51 11.72 -5.41
CA ALA A 87 -8.00 10.39 -5.81
C ALA A 87 -9.09 10.50 -6.88
N ALA A 88 -10.01 11.45 -6.74
CA ALA A 88 -11.07 11.67 -7.71
C ALA A 88 -10.50 12.08 -9.07
N MET A 89 -9.48 12.94 -9.09
CA MET A 89 -8.80 13.35 -10.31
C MET A 89 -8.20 12.14 -11.03
N ILE A 90 -7.47 11.29 -10.31
CA ILE A 90 -6.86 10.09 -10.87
C ILE A 90 -7.92 9.14 -11.41
N LYS A 91 -8.96 8.88 -10.62
CA LYS A 91 -10.03 7.97 -11.03
C LYS A 91 -10.73 8.46 -12.32
N SER A 92 -10.90 9.77 -12.46
CA SER A 92 -11.56 10.33 -13.65
C SER A 92 -10.74 10.19 -14.93
N GLN A 93 -9.43 9.97 -14.81
CA GLN A 93 -8.50 9.98 -15.94
C GLN A 93 -7.85 8.62 -16.22
N THR A 94 -8.13 7.60 -15.43
CA THR A 94 -7.47 6.30 -15.54
C THR A 94 -8.47 5.17 -15.40
N PRO A 95 -8.10 3.94 -15.82
CA PRO A 95 -8.96 2.75 -15.61
C PRO A 95 -8.85 2.15 -14.22
N LEU A 96 -8.12 2.79 -13.29
CA LEU A 96 -7.93 2.27 -11.95
C LEU A 96 -9.26 2.07 -11.20
N SER A 97 -9.31 1.07 -10.31
CA SER A 97 -10.42 0.94 -9.37
C SER A 97 -10.43 2.13 -8.40
N VAL A 98 -11.54 2.32 -7.70
CA VAL A 98 -11.63 3.37 -6.69
C VAL A 98 -10.55 3.20 -5.63
N ALA A 99 -10.36 1.99 -5.11
CA ALA A 99 -9.35 1.72 -4.10
C ALA A 99 -7.94 2.06 -4.62
N ASP A 100 -7.61 1.62 -5.83
CA ASP A 100 -6.29 1.88 -6.40
C ASP A 100 -6.07 3.37 -6.67
N ALA A 101 -7.11 4.10 -7.04
CA ALA A 101 -7.01 5.55 -7.23
C ALA A 101 -6.67 6.25 -5.91
N TRP A 102 -7.29 5.83 -4.80
CA TRP A 102 -6.93 6.33 -3.47
C TRP A 102 -5.46 6.04 -3.14
N ILE A 103 -5.03 4.81 -3.37
CA ILE A 103 -3.66 4.38 -3.03
C ILE A 103 -2.63 5.16 -3.86
N ALA A 104 -2.82 5.24 -5.18
CA ALA A 104 -1.91 5.96 -6.06
C ALA A 104 -1.83 7.45 -5.70
N SER A 105 -2.97 8.07 -5.39
CA SER A 105 -2.98 9.50 -5.05
C SER A 105 -2.22 9.80 -3.77
N LEU A 106 -2.22 8.89 -2.81
CA LEU A 106 -1.46 9.09 -1.58
C LEU A 106 0.04 9.16 -1.87
N ALA A 107 0.53 8.32 -2.76
CA ALA A 107 1.93 8.35 -3.17
C ALA A 107 2.28 9.69 -3.81
N LEU A 108 1.42 10.20 -4.68
CA LEU A 108 1.65 11.51 -5.32
C LEU A 108 1.64 12.65 -4.29
N LEU A 109 0.72 12.64 -3.34
CA LEU A 109 0.62 13.69 -2.31
C LEU A 109 1.87 13.74 -1.42
N HIS A 110 2.44 12.60 -1.10
CA HIS A 110 3.62 12.52 -0.22
C HIS A 110 4.94 12.52 -0.99
N HIS A 111 4.92 12.63 -2.30
CA HIS A 111 6.12 12.44 -3.14
C HIS A 111 6.82 11.13 -2.78
N ALA A 112 6.02 10.09 -2.54
CA ALA A 112 6.48 8.78 -2.10
C ALA A 112 6.44 7.79 -3.25
N GLU A 113 7.27 6.74 -3.18
CA GLU A 113 7.20 5.65 -4.15
C GLU A 113 6.13 4.65 -3.74
N LEU A 114 5.30 4.25 -4.69
CA LEU A 114 4.28 3.23 -4.45
C LEU A 114 4.90 1.84 -4.59
N VAL A 115 4.83 1.06 -3.53
CA VAL A 115 5.33 -0.32 -3.50
C VAL A 115 4.18 -1.25 -3.87
N HIS A 116 4.26 -1.91 -5.04
CA HIS A 116 3.11 -2.64 -5.59
C HIS A 116 3.53 -3.77 -6.55
N LYS A 117 2.53 -4.59 -6.91
CA LYS A 117 2.65 -5.67 -7.90
C LYS A 117 1.58 -5.58 -9.00
N ASP A 118 0.93 -4.42 -9.16
CA ASP A 118 -0.21 -4.29 -10.09
C ASP A 118 0.16 -3.43 -11.29
N PRO A 119 0.22 -4.01 -12.52
CA PRO A 119 0.55 -3.24 -13.71
C PRO A 119 -0.45 -2.13 -14.03
N GLU A 120 -1.66 -2.15 -13.47
CA GLU A 120 -2.65 -1.08 -13.66
C GLU A 120 -2.11 0.29 -13.21
N TYR A 121 -1.24 0.34 -12.20
CA TYR A 121 -0.67 1.61 -11.74
C TYR A 121 0.21 2.28 -12.79
N GLU A 122 0.66 1.56 -13.79
CA GLU A 122 1.47 2.14 -14.87
C GLU A 122 0.67 3.11 -15.74
N HIS A 123 -0.66 3.11 -15.63
CA HIS A 123 -1.53 4.09 -16.29
C HIS A 123 -1.55 5.47 -15.60
N VAL A 124 -0.95 5.60 -14.42
CA VAL A 124 -0.94 6.87 -13.69
C VAL A 124 0.29 7.68 -14.07
N PRO A 125 0.13 8.86 -14.72
CA PRO A 125 1.27 9.69 -15.08
C PRO A 125 2.05 10.15 -13.85
N ASP A 126 3.37 10.15 -13.97
CA ASP A 126 4.29 10.70 -12.95
C ASP A 126 4.24 10.03 -11.58
N LEU A 127 3.65 8.83 -11.48
CA LEU A 127 3.60 8.08 -10.23
C LEU A 127 4.97 7.45 -9.95
N PRO A 128 5.66 7.86 -8.86
CA PRO A 128 6.88 7.16 -8.46
C PRO A 128 6.53 5.75 -7.98
N MET A 129 7.25 4.75 -8.47
CA MET A 129 6.95 3.36 -8.16
C MET A 129 8.20 2.59 -7.73
N ALA A 130 8.06 1.79 -6.68
CA ALA A 130 9.00 0.75 -6.31
C ALA A 130 8.33 -0.58 -6.64
N LYS A 131 8.51 -1.02 -7.88
CA LYS A 131 7.82 -2.20 -8.39
C LYS A 131 8.40 -3.47 -7.78
N LEU A 132 7.53 -4.29 -7.21
CA LEU A 132 7.86 -5.67 -6.85
C LEU A 132 7.63 -6.54 -8.09
N PRO A 133 8.22 -7.76 -8.14
CA PRO A 133 7.98 -8.63 -9.28
C PRO A 133 6.50 -8.91 -9.46
N TYR A 134 5.97 -8.64 -10.67
CA TYR A 134 4.57 -8.89 -10.98
C TYR A 134 4.30 -10.39 -11.01
N LYS A 135 3.10 -10.76 -10.60
CA LYS A 135 2.68 -12.16 -10.70
C LYS A 135 2.44 -12.53 -12.15
N VAL A 136 2.83 -13.73 -12.51
CA VAL A 136 2.67 -14.26 -13.86
C VAL A 136 1.28 -14.88 -14.02
#